data_5ea9446c4872d76a55bb706e7c025496
#
_entry.id   5ea9446c4872d76a55bb706e7c025496
#
_cell.length_a   1.000
_cell.length_b   1.000
_cell.length_c   1.000
_cell.angle_alpha   90.00
_cell.angle_beta   90.00
_cell.angle_gamma   90.00
#
_symmetry.space_group_name_H-M   'P 1'
#
loop_
_entity.id
_entity.type
_entity.pdbx_description
1 polymer ?
#
loop_
_entity_poly.entity_id
_entity_poly.type
_entity_poly.pdbx_seq_one_letter_code
_entity_poly.pdbx_strand_id
1 'polypeptide(L)'
;MLAVAYFARFASHESPTIQHQSRLSDRYFFCPFCESPLAIHAPPTPPMTAHRKHHDRLEELRKRNAEAEAGGGAERREREHKQGKLSARERVDLLLDEGSFEELDKFVRHHSHDFGMEAQRPPGDGFITGYGRIGGRLVYVFAQDFTVFGGSLSEANAGKITKIMDLAMRAGAPVIGLNDSGGARIQEGVKSLAGYAEIFLRNTLSSGVIPQISAIMGPCAGGAVYSPAITDFIFMTRDTSYMFVTGPDVIKTVTHEEVTKQELGGAMTHNATSGVAHFISRDDAECLAMIRELFSYLPSNNLDDPPRKPSSDPWDRVTPSLNAMVPENPQQPYDIKDVIHALADDSEFFEVHEHYAKNIVVGFARFDGRSVGIVANQPAFLAGVLDINASVKGARFVRFCDAFNIPLITFEDVPGFLPGTQQEFGGIIRHGAKLLFAFAEATVPKITVITRKAYGGAYCVMASKHIRTDINFAWPTAEIAVMGPEGAVNIVYKREIDRAPESERETLRQEKIADFRERFANPFVAAEQGYIDAVIEPAHTRAKLITALRSLENKRDTNPRKKHGNIPL
;
A
#
# COMPACT_ATOMS: atom_id res chain seq x y z
N MET A 1 -9.00 40.04 29.31
CA MET A 1 -10.39 40.48 29.55
C MET A 1 -11.28 39.30 29.32
N LEU A 2 -11.79 38.84 30.43
CA LEU A 2 -13.13 38.25 30.68
C LEU A 2 -13.50 37.03 29.85
N ALA A 3 -13.76 35.93 30.39
CA ALA A 3 -14.26 35.37 31.65
C ALA A 3 -15.10 34.17 31.22
N VAL A 4 -15.17 33.05 31.76
CA VAL A 4 -15.36 32.40 33.07
C VAL A 4 -16.06 31.08 32.74
N ALA A 5 -15.49 29.95 32.98
CA ALA A 5 -15.68 28.95 33.99
C ALA A 5 -17.12 28.67 34.46
N TYR A 6 -17.55 27.40 34.36
CA TYR A 6 -18.46 26.77 35.31
C TYR A 6 -18.18 25.24 35.36
N PHE A 7 -17.58 24.85 36.39
CA PHE A 7 -17.82 23.97 37.54
C PHE A 7 -18.07 22.49 37.30
N ALA A 8 -17.16 21.75 37.94
CA ALA A 8 -17.21 20.34 38.29
C ALA A 8 -18.10 20.12 39.55
N ARG A 9 -18.60 18.92 39.69
CA ARG A 9 -18.73 18.07 40.87
C ARG A 9 -19.93 17.13 40.70
N PHE A 10 -19.73 15.83 40.77
CA PHE A 10 -20.06 14.99 41.93
C PHE A 10 -19.50 13.57 41.74
N ALA A 11 -18.86 13.14 42.66
CA ALA A 11 -18.34 12.04 43.36
C ALA A 11 -19.11 10.72 43.29
N SER A 12 -18.28 9.67 43.16
CA SER A 12 -18.33 8.34 43.79
C SER A 12 -19.63 7.78 44.30
N HIS A 13 -20.02 6.58 43.80
CA HIS A 13 -20.49 5.49 44.69
C HIS A 13 -20.24 4.11 44.04
N GLU A 14 -19.87 3.21 44.93
CA GLU A 14 -19.39 1.85 44.72
C GLU A 14 -20.46 0.90 44.18
N SER A 15 -19.97 -0.14 43.48
CA SER A 15 -20.73 -1.32 43.14
C SER A 15 -21.08 -2.19 44.37
N PRO A 16 -22.15 -2.95 44.35
CA PRO A 16 -22.07 -4.27 44.89
C PRO A 16 -22.53 -5.36 43.91
N THR A 17 -21.72 -6.38 43.87
CA THR A 17 -21.91 -7.72 43.37
C THR A 17 -23.17 -8.37 43.93
N ILE A 18 -24.03 -8.95 43.10
CA ILE A 18 -25.06 -9.92 43.58
C ILE A 18 -24.96 -11.19 42.75
N GLN A 19 -24.66 -12.25 43.48
CA GLN A 19 -24.70 -13.64 43.06
C GLN A 19 -26.12 -14.14 42.83
N HIS A 20 -26.26 -15.00 41.84
CA HIS A 20 -27.43 -15.88 41.60
C HIS A 20 -27.73 -16.78 42.79
N GLN A 21 -28.99 -16.86 43.15
CA GLN A 21 -29.62 -18.12 43.58
C GLN A 21 -31.10 -18.14 43.23
N SER A 22 -31.49 -19.17 42.52
CA SER A 22 -32.82 -19.60 42.17
C SER A 22 -33.64 -20.00 43.41
N ARG A 23 -34.90 -19.61 43.47
CA ARG A 23 -35.99 -20.43 44.01
C ARG A 23 -37.35 -19.88 43.60
N LEU A 24 -38.08 -20.71 42.87
CA LEU A 24 -39.52 -20.61 42.65
C LEU A 24 -40.25 -20.73 44.00
N SER A 25 -41.17 -19.83 44.26
CA SER A 25 -42.29 -20.12 45.16
C SER A 25 -43.48 -19.27 44.74
N ASP A 26 -44.52 -19.98 44.35
CA ASP A 26 -45.88 -19.49 44.10
C ASP A 26 -46.39 -18.65 45.27
N ARG A 27 -46.84 -17.44 45.00
CA ARG A 27 -47.80 -16.76 45.88
C ARG A 27 -48.93 -16.20 45.00
N TYR A 28 -50.06 -16.92 45.10
CA TYR A 28 -51.33 -16.39 44.64
C TYR A 28 -51.78 -15.25 45.57
N PHE A 29 -51.99 -14.07 44.99
CA PHE A 29 -52.77 -13.02 45.63
C PHE A 29 -54.21 -13.15 45.20
N PHE A 30 -55.08 -13.57 46.14
CA PHE A 30 -56.54 -13.54 46.00
C PHE A 30 -57.02 -12.09 46.16
N CYS A 31 -57.72 -11.57 45.14
CA CYS A 31 -58.52 -10.34 45.25
C CYS A 31 -59.98 -10.74 45.52
N PRO A 32 -60.62 -10.34 46.65
CA PRO A 32 -61.92 -10.85 47.04
C PRO A 32 -63.14 -10.20 46.36
N PHE A 33 -62.98 -9.53 45.21
CA PHE A 33 -64.08 -8.81 44.58
C PHE A 33 -64.15 -8.99 43.05
N CYS A 34 -63.91 -10.17 42.52
CA CYS A 34 -64.18 -10.39 41.07
C CYS A 34 -64.65 -11.84 40.86
N GLU A 35 -65.93 -12.06 40.96
CA GLU A 35 -66.56 -13.22 40.37
C GLU A 35 -66.80 -13.03 38.90
N SER A 36 -65.84 -13.41 38.08
CA SER A 36 -66.00 -13.79 36.68
C SER A 36 -64.69 -14.41 36.14
N PRO A 37 -64.68 -15.59 35.51
CA PRO A 37 -63.50 -16.16 34.90
C PRO A 37 -63.13 -15.33 33.67
N LEU A 38 -62.00 -14.61 33.77
CA LEU A 38 -61.37 -14.01 32.61
C LEU A 38 -60.90 -15.15 31.69
N ALA A 39 -61.64 -15.35 30.62
CA ALA A 39 -61.20 -16.16 29.50
C ALA A 39 -59.95 -15.50 28.91
N ILE A 40 -58.78 -16.14 29.10
CA ILE A 40 -57.56 -15.79 28.40
C ILE A 40 -57.84 -16.09 26.94
N HIS A 41 -58.27 -15.07 26.18
CA HIS A 41 -58.31 -15.14 24.72
C HIS A 41 -56.84 -15.23 24.25
N ALA A 42 -56.46 -16.41 23.74
CA ALA A 42 -55.26 -16.51 22.94
C ALA A 42 -55.28 -15.40 21.85
N PRO A 43 -54.18 -14.74 21.59
CA PRO A 43 -54.18 -13.72 20.54
C PRO A 43 -54.71 -14.32 19.24
N PRO A 44 -55.57 -13.61 18.51
CA PRO A 44 -56.18 -14.14 17.29
C PRO A 44 -55.08 -14.55 16.32
N THR A 45 -55.10 -15.80 15.89
CA THR A 45 -54.25 -16.31 14.81
C THR A 45 -54.42 -15.37 13.61
N PRO A 46 -53.34 -14.80 13.05
CA PRO A 46 -53.48 -13.88 11.96
C PRO A 46 -54.19 -14.56 10.78
N PRO A 47 -55.09 -13.89 10.09
CA PRO A 47 -55.89 -14.48 9.04
C PRO A 47 -55.01 -15.11 7.95
N MET A 48 -55.34 -16.29 7.46
CA MET A 48 -54.62 -17.04 6.42
C MET A 48 -54.21 -16.20 5.20
N THR A 49 -54.97 -15.17 4.90
CA THR A 49 -54.68 -14.17 3.83
C THR A 49 -53.44 -13.32 4.15
N ALA A 50 -53.17 -13.02 5.42
CA ALA A 50 -51.96 -12.24 5.81
C ALA A 50 -50.70 -13.10 5.71
N HIS A 51 -50.73 -14.37 6.07
CA HIS A 51 -49.63 -15.32 5.90
C HIS A 51 -49.29 -15.54 4.43
N ARG A 52 -50.29 -15.69 3.54
CA ARG A 52 -50.09 -15.84 2.11
C ARG A 52 -49.44 -14.60 1.49
N LYS A 53 -49.91 -13.39 1.81
CA LYS A 53 -49.29 -12.12 1.33
C LYS A 53 -47.84 -11.95 1.86
N HIS A 54 -47.51 -12.44 3.03
CA HIS A 54 -46.15 -12.38 3.55
C HIS A 54 -45.23 -13.37 2.83
N HIS A 55 -45.70 -14.57 2.58
CA HIS A 55 -44.95 -15.57 1.79
C HIS A 55 -44.66 -15.08 0.38
N ASP A 56 -45.66 -14.48 -0.31
CA ASP A 56 -45.48 -13.92 -1.67
C ASP A 56 -44.41 -12.82 -1.69
N ARG A 57 -44.32 -11.97 -0.64
CA ARG A 57 -43.29 -10.94 -0.53
C ARG A 57 -41.88 -11.51 -0.31
N LEU A 58 -41.74 -12.58 0.44
CA LEU A 58 -40.46 -13.26 0.63
C LEU A 58 -40.00 -13.96 -0.65
N GLU A 59 -40.92 -14.54 -1.40
CA GLU A 59 -40.59 -15.12 -2.71
C GLU A 59 -40.15 -14.04 -3.70
N GLU A 60 -40.82 -12.90 -3.74
CA GLU A 60 -40.43 -11.76 -4.58
C GLU A 60 -39.03 -11.25 -4.19
N LEU A 61 -38.70 -11.15 -2.88
CA LEU A 61 -37.37 -10.77 -2.43
C LEU A 61 -36.31 -11.78 -2.90
N ARG A 62 -36.57 -13.08 -2.76
CA ARG A 62 -35.65 -14.13 -3.24
C ARG A 62 -35.43 -14.05 -4.75
N LYS A 63 -36.50 -13.83 -5.52
CA LYS A 63 -36.43 -13.66 -6.97
C LYS A 63 -35.58 -12.45 -7.35
N ARG A 64 -35.79 -11.30 -6.70
CA ARG A 64 -35.01 -10.08 -6.98
C ARG A 64 -33.56 -10.22 -6.58
N ASN A 65 -33.25 -10.92 -5.48
CA ASN A 65 -31.89 -11.25 -5.10
C ASN A 65 -31.21 -12.11 -6.18
N ALA A 66 -31.86 -13.17 -6.62
CA ALA A 66 -31.34 -14.04 -7.68
C ALA A 66 -31.13 -13.30 -9.00
N GLU A 67 -32.05 -12.38 -9.38
CA GLU A 67 -31.90 -11.50 -10.56
C GLU A 67 -30.64 -10.60 -10.43
N ALA A 68 -30.45 -9.98 -9.27
CA ALA A 68 -29.30 -9.11 -9.00
C ALA A 68 -27.96 -9.88 -9.00
N GLU A 69 -27.96 -11.10 -8.44
CA GLU A 69 -26.79 -11.96 -8.39
C GLU A 69 -26.42 -12.58 -9.73
N ALA A 70 -27.36 -12.68 -10.65
CA ALA A 70 -27.12 -13.20 -12.00
C ALA A 70 -26.24 -12.25 -12.85
N GLY A 71 -26.19 -10.95 -12.51
CA GLY A 71 -25.43 -9.96 -13.27
C GLY A 71 -25.85 -9.91 -14.74
N GLY A 72 -24.89 -10.01 -15.66
CA GLY A 72 -25.15 -10.09 -17.11
C GLY A 72 -25.64 -11.46 -17.61
N GLY A 73 -25.83 -12.43 -16.72
CA GLY A 73 -26.31 -13.79 -17.00
C GLY A 73 -25.21 -14.82 -17.25
N ALA A 74 -25.60 -16.09 -17.21
CA ALA A 74 -24.69 -17.22 -17.25
C ALA A 74 -23.80 -17.26 -18.52
N GLU A 75 -24.37 -16.95 -19.68
CA GLU A 75 -23.63 -16.98 -20.95
C GLU A 75 -22.47 -15.97 -20.98
N ARG A 76 -22.70 -14.73 -20.49
CA ARG A 76 -21.67 -13.70 -20.45
C ARG A 76 -20.61 -14.04 -19.41
N ARG A 77 -20.99 -14.57 -18.24
CA ARG A 77 -20.08 -15.03 -17.21
C ARG A 77 -19.17 -16.16 -17.73
N GLU A 78 -19.73 -17.13 -18.47
CA GLU A 78 -18.96 -18.19 -19.10
C GLU A 78 -17.93 -17.67 -20.12
N ARG A 79 -18.22 -16.55 -20.80
CA ARG A 79 -17.24 -15.90 -21.69
C ARG A 79 -16.07 -15.31 -20.90
N GLU A 80 -16.31 -14.71 -19.72
CA GLU A 80 -15.24 -14.23 -18.85
C GLU A 80 -14.37 -15.39 -18.34
N HIS A 81 -15.00 -16.48 -17.91
CA HIS A 81 -14.27 -17.69 -17.47
C HIS A 81 -13.39 -18.27 -18.60
N LYS A 82 -13.87 -18.30 -19.84
CA LYS A 82 -13.08 -18.74 -21.00
C LYS A 82 -11.87 -17.85 -21.30
N GLN A 83 -11.88 -16.61 -20.84
CA GLN A 83 -10.76 -15.68 -20.92
C GLN A 83 -9.80 -15.80 -19.73
N GLY A 84 -10.05 -16.72 -18.78
CA GLY A 84 -9.25 -16.90 -17.57
C GLY A 84 -9.60 -15.92 -16.44
N LYS A 85 -10.74 -15.21 -16.52
CA LYS A 85 -11.19 -14.23 -15.53
C LYS A 85 -12.27 -14.84 -14.64
N LEU A 86 -12.30 -14.43 -13.39
CA LEU A 86 -13.42 -14.67 -12.47
C LEU A 86 -14.51 -13.60 -12.68
N SER A 87 -15.76 -13.93 -12.34
CA SER A 87 -16.82 -12.93 -12.24
C SER A 87 -16.58 -11.98 -11.06
N ALA A 88 -17.20 -10.81 -11.12
CA ALA A 88 -17.06 -9.81 -10.04
C ALA A 88 -17.46 -10.36 -8.66
N ARG A 89 -18.47 -11.22 -8.59
CA ARG A 89 -18.93 -11.85 -7.34
C ARG A 89 -17.92 -12.87 -6.82
N GLU A 90 -17.42 -13.75 -7.68
CA GLU A 90 -16.38 -14.73 -7.32
C GLU A 90 -15.10 -14.03 -6.81
N ARG A 91 -14.74 -12.89 -7.40
CA ARG A 91 -13.62 -12.07 -6.93
C ARG A 91 -13.87 -11.53 -5.51
N VAL A 92 -15.07 -11.05 -5.21
CA VAL A 92 -15.43 -10.56 -3.87
C VAL A 92 -15.42 -11.71 -2.85
N ASP A 93 -15.99 -12.86 -3.23
CA ASP A 93 -16.06 -14.04 -2.36
C ASP A 93 -14.66 -14.60 -2.02
N LEU A 94 -13.72 -14.59 -2.98
CA LEU A 94 -12.33 -15.01 -2.74
C LEU A 94 -11.49 -13.98 -1.97
N LEU A 95 -11.79 -12.69 -2.13
CA LEU A 95 -11.07 -11.63 -1.42
C LEU A 95 -11.39 -11.61 0.07
N LEU A 96 -12.65 -11.78 0.42
CA LEU A 96 -13.14 -11.60 1.78
C LEU A 96 -13.14 -12.92 2.57
N ASP A 97 -13.19 -12.80 3.87
CA ASP A 97 -13.39 -13.96 4.76
C ASP A 97 -14.79 -14.55 4.53
N GLU A 98 -14.88 -15.88 4.52
CA GLU A 98 -16.12 -16.61 4.22
C GLU A 98 -17.30 -16.11 5.07
N GLY A 99 -18.42 -15.82 4.40
CA GLY A 99 -19.66 -15.37 5.04
C GLY A 99 -19.62 -13.97 5.65
N SER A 100 -18.53 -13.19 5.42
CA SER A 100 -18.39 -11.85 6.00
C SER A 100 -18.93 -10.73 5.11
N PHE A 101 -19.28 -11.02 3.85
CA PHE A 101 -19.69 -9.98 2.91
C PHE A 101 -21.12 -9.52 3.12
N GLU A 102 -21.31 -8.22 3.30
CA GLU A 102 -22.59 -7.54 3.34
C GLU A 102 -22.72 -6.59 2.15
N GLU A 103 -23.57 -6.97 1.19
CA GLU A 103 -23.79 -6.20 -0.04
C GLU A 103 -24.71 -5.02 0.20
N LEU A 104 -24.27 -3.83 -0.22
CA LEU A 104 -25.04 -2.59 -0.17
C LEU A 104 -25.52 -2.21 -1.59
N ASP A 105 -26.70 -1.58 -1.67
CA ASP A 105 -27.26 -1.04 -2.91
C ASP A 105 -27.43 -2.08 -4.04
N LYS A 106 -27.64 -3.34 -3.69
CA LYS A 106 -27.86 -4.47 -4.61
C LYS A 106 -28.97 -4.20 -5.65
N PHE A 107 -30.00 -3.45 -5.30
CA PHE A 107 -31.15 -3.18 -6.17
C PHE A 107 -31.12 -1.83 -6.88
N VAL A 108 -30.06 -1.04 -6.72
CA VAL A 108 -29.89 0.23 -7.44
C VAL A 108 -29.86 -0.03 -8.94
N ARG A 109 -30.50 0.84 -9.71
CA ARG A 109 -30.56 0.78 -11.18
C ARG A 109 -30.26 2.17 -11.73
N HIS A 110 -29.70 2.24 -12.95
CA HIS A 110 -29.48 3.52 -13.62
C HIS A 110 -30.81 4.23 -13.94
N HIS A 111 -30.74 5.55 -14.16
CA HIS A 111 -31.88 6.40 -14.46
C HIS A 111 -31.87 6.92 -15.90
N SER A 112 -31.05 6.34 -16.78
CA SER A 112 -31.00 6.73 -18.19
C SER A 112 -32.23 6.25 -18.94
N HIS A 113 -32.78 7.13 -19.80
CA HIS A 113 -33.92 6.88 -20.65
C HIS A 113 -33.58 6.96 -22.15
N ASP A 114 -32.39 7.42 -22.50
CA ASP A 114 -31.97 7.61 -23.87
C ASP A 114 -31.33 6.30 -24.43
N PHE A 115 -31.23 6.21 -25.75
CA PHE A 115 -30.59 5.12 -26.47
C PHE A 115 -31.13 3.72 -26.12
N GLY A 116 -32.38 3.60 -25.74
CA GLY A 116 -33.02 2.32 -25.38
C GLY A 116 -32.60 1.76 -24.01
N MET A 117 -31.95 2.58 -23.19
CA MET A 117 -31.49 2.17 -21.85
C MET A 117 -32.66 1.87 -20.90
N GLU A 118 -33.83 2.49 -21.09
CA GLU A 118 -35.03 2.26 -20.29
C GLU A 118 -35.52 0.79 -20.34
N ALA A 119 -35.24 0.08 -21.42
CA ALA A 119 -35.56 -1.34 -21.58
C ALA A 119 -34.54 -2.29 -20.90
N GLN A 120 -33.37 -1.81 -20.52
CA GLN A 120 -32.27 -2.59 -19.97
C GLN A 120 -31.82 -1.99 -18.65
N ARG A 121 -32.51 -2.32 -17.55
CA ARG A 121 -32.23 -1.79 -16.22
C ARG A 121 -31.88 -2.89 -15.21
N PRO A 122 -30.71 -3.56 -15.37
CA PRO A 122 -30.30 -4.62 -14.45
C PRO A 122 -30.12 -4.09 -13.02
N PRO A 123 -30.50 -4.88 -11.99
CA PRO A 123 -30.22 -4.52 -10.60
C PRO A 123 -28.72 -4.46 -10.35
N GLY A 124 -28.30 -3.56 -9.46
CA GLY A 124 -26.89 -3.35 -9.16
C GLY A 124 -26.14 -2.51 -10.18
N ASP A 125 -26.71 -2.32 -11.37
CA ASP A 125 -26.15 -1.53 -12.49
C ASP A 125 -24.68 -1.90 -12.83
N GLY A 126 -24.35 -3.20 -12.73
CA GLY A 126 -23.03 -3.72 -13.06
C GLY A 126 -21.95 -3.50 -11.99
N PHE A 127 -22.33 -3.16 -10.76
CA PHE A 127 -21.38 -2.97 -9.66
C PHE A 127 -21.86 -3.65 -8.40
N ILE A 128 -20.95 -4.42 -7.80
CA ILE A 128 -21.11 -5.02 -6.47
C ILE A 128 -20.39 -4.11 -5.48
N THR A 129 -21.08 -3.65 -4.45
CA THR A 129 -20.53 -2.73 -3.44
C THR A 129 -20.95 -3.18 -2.06
N GLY A 130 -20.06 -3.08 -1.09
CA GLY A 130 -20.38 -3.48 0.28
C GLY A 130 -19.16 -3.44 1.19
N TYR A 131 -19.24 -4.20 2.26
CA TYR A 131 -18.15 -4.38 3.21
C TYR A 131 -18.06 -5.83 3.66
N GLY A 132 -16.88 -6.20 4.16
CA GLY A 132 -16.61 -7.53 4.69
C GLY A 132 -15.35 -7.50 5.54
N ARG A 133 -14.71 -8.67 5.68
CA ARG A 133 -13.50 -8.80 6.49
C ARG A 133 -12.38 -9.47 5.70
N ILE A 134 -11.16 -9.10 6.02
CA ILE A 134 -9.93 -9.79 5.59
C ILE A 134 -9.12 -10.05 6.85
N GLY A 135 -8.91 -11.34 7.19
CA GLY A 135 -8.23 -11.70 8.43
C GLY A 135 -8.92 -11.11 9.67
N GLY A 136 -10.24 -11.09 9.68
CA GLY A 136 -11.07 -10.54 10.75
C GLY A 136 -11.22 -9.02 10.78
N ARG A 137 -10.45 -8.25 9.99
CA ARG A 137 -10.49 -6.77 9.95
C ARG A 137 -11.44 -6.25 8.88
N LEU A 138 -12.18 -5.19 9.22
CA LEU A 138 -13.16 -4.55 8.32
C LEU A 138 -12.48 -3.95 7.09
N VAL A 139 -13.09 -4.17 5.92
CA VAL A 139 -12.75 -3.52 4.65
C VAL A 139 -14.01 -3.18 3.87
N TYR A 140 -13.96 -2.13 3.07
CA TYR A 140 -14.99 -1.80 2.09
C TYR A 140 -14.51 -2.20 0.70
N VAL A 141 -15.41 -2.74 -0.12
CA VAL A 141 -15.08 -3.26 -1.44
C VAL A 141 -16.09 -2.82 -2.48
N PHE A 142 -15.60 -2.50 -3.67
CA PHE A 142 -16.41 -2.45 -4.87
C PHE A 142 -15.79 -3.34 -5.95
N ALA A 143 -16.64 -3.99 -6.76
CA ALA A 143 -16.23 -4.80 -7.89
C ALA A 143 -17.06 -4.45 -9.12
N GLN A 144 -16.40 -4.23 -10.25
CA GLN A 144 -17.03 -3.94 -11.53
C GLN A 144 -17.33 -5.25 -12.25
N ASP A 145 -18.58 -5.41 -12.65
CA ASP A 145 -19.04 -6.58 -13.43
C ASP A 145 -19.03 -6.25 -14.92
N PHE A 146 -17.98 -6.72 -15.61
CA PHE A 146 -17.84 -6.50 -17.05
C PHE A 146 -18.98 -7.11 -17.87
N THR A 147 -19.70 -8.10 -17.33
CA THR A 147 -20.87 -8.72 -18.00
C THR A 147 -22.06 -7.78 -18.15
N VAL A 148 -22.09 -6.68 -17.38
CA VAL A 148 -23.14 -5.66 -17.40
C VAL A 148 -22.59 -4.37 -17.97
N PHE A 149 -22.99 -4.00 -19.17
CA PHE A 149 -22.55 -2.80 -19.89
C PHE A 149 -21.02 -2.61 -19.95
N GLY A 150 -20.25 -3.72 -19.98
CA GLY A 150 -18.79 -3.67 -19.98
C GLY A 150 -18.20 -3.01 -18.74
N GLY A 151 -18.86 -3.11 -17.58
CA GLY A 151 -18.40 -2.49 -16.33
C GLY A 151 -18.34 -0.94 -16.40
N SER A 152 -19.06 -0.31 -17.34
CA SER A 152 -18.97 1.15 -17.56
C SER A 152 -19.60 1.94 -16.42
N LEU A 153 -18.95 3.07 -16.06
CA LEU A 153 -19.42 3.94 -14.98
C LEU A 153 -20.63 4.76 -15.40
N SER A 154 -21.70 4.68 -14.63
CA SER A 154 -22.90 5.50 -14.68
C SER A 154 -22.97 6.46 -13.48
N GLU A 155 -23.92 7.40 -13.50
CA GLU A 155 -24.25 8.22 -12.32
C GLU A 155 -24.66 7.34 -11.12
N ALA A 156 -25.50 6.33 -11.37
CA ALA A 156 -26.06 5.47 -10.32
C ALA A 156 -24.99 4.59 -9.65
N ASN A 157 -24.17 3.90 -10.44
CA ASN A 157 -23.14 3.03 -9.87
C ASN A 157 -21.95 3.83 -9.29
N ALA A 158 -21.64 5.03 -9.81
CA ALA A 158 -20.73 5.97 -9.16
C ALA A 158 -21.23 6.35 -7.75
N GLY A 159 -22.53 6.61 -7.60
CA GLY A 159 -23.16 6.85 -6.30
C GLY A 159 -22.99 5.70 -5.30
N LYS A 160 -22.99 4.45 -5.77
CA LYS A 160 -22.70 3.27 -4.94
C LYS A 160 -21.26 3.27 -4.43
N ILE A 161 -20.28 3.53 -5.32
CA ILE A 161 -18.87 3.60 -4.96
C ILE A 161 -18.63 4.72 -3.95
N THR A 162 -19.11 5.92 -4.24
CA THR A 162 -18.90 7.09 -3.37
C THR A 162 -19.51 6.89 -1.98
N LYS A 163 -20.66 6.23 -1.90
CA LYS A 163 -21.29 5.86 -0.63
C LYS A 163 -20.40 4.95 0.22
N ILE A 164 -19.83 3.89 -0.36
CA ILE A 164 -18.96 2.99 0.42
C ILE A 164 -17.64 3.66 0.80
N MET A 165 -17.09 4.54 -0.06
CA MET A 165 -15.90 5.33 0.27
C MET A 165 -16.18 6.28 1.45
N ASP A 166 -17.33 6.95 1.47
CA ASP A 166 -17.75 7.81 2.58
C ASP A 166 -17.94 7.00 3.89
N LEU A 167 -18.49 5.79 3.79
CA LEU A 167 -18.63 4.88 4.94
C LEU A 167 -17.26 4.39 5.44
N ALA A 168 -16.37 4.02 4.54
CA ALA A 168 -15.00 3.60 4.86
C ALA A 168 -14.23 4.69 5.60
N MET A 169 -14.31 5.95 5.12
CA MET A 169 -13.70 7.10 5.78
C MET A 169 -14.26 7.33 7.20
N ARG A 170 -15.58 7.18 7.38
CA ARG A 170 -16.21 7.33 8.70
C ARG A 170 -15.86 6.18 9.66
N ALA A 171 -15.69 4.97 9.11
CA ALA A 171 -15.34 3.78 9.87
C ALA A 171 -13.83 3.63 10.14
N GLY A 172 -12.98 4.44 9.46
CA GLY A 172 -11.53 4.29 9.51
C GLY A 172 -11.08 2.92 8.96
N ALA A 173 -11.65 2.49 7.84
CA ALA A 173 -11.39 1.18 7.24
C ALA A 173 -10.92 1.30 5.79
N PRO A 174 -10.05 0.40 5.29
CA PRO A 174 -9.54 0.43 3.92
C PRO A 174 -10.62 0.24 2.86
N VAL A 175 -10.33 0.76 1.64
CA VAL A 175 -11.15 0.55 0.44
C VAL A 175 -10.37 -0.26 -0.59
N ILE A 176 -10.99 -1.30 -1.12
CA ILE A 176 -10.43 -2.13 -2.18
C ILE A 176 -11.34 -2.09 -3.41
N GLY A 177 -10.79 -1.65 -4.54
CA GLY A 177 -11.49 -1.61 -5.83
C GLY A 177 -11.03 -2.75 -6.73
N LEU A 178 -11.98 -3.60 -7.18
CA LEU A 178 -11.74 -4.64 -8.19
C LEU A 178 -12.24 -4.12 -9.53
N ASN A 179 -11.30 -3.64 -10.36
CA ASN A 179 -11.58 -2.84 -11.54
C ASN A 179 -11.58 -3.71 -12.81
N ASP A 180 -12.67 -3.62 -13.57
CA ASP A 180 -12.88 -4.29 -14.85
C ASP A 180 -13.89 -3.48 -15.68
N SER A 181 -13.42 -2.44 -16.40
CA SER A 181 -14.30 -1.42 -16.96
C SER A 181 -13.85 -0.88 -18.30
N GLY A 182 -14.77 -0.77 -19.22
CA GLY A 182 -14.59 -0.05 -20.48
C GLY A 182 -14.54 1.48 -20.35
N GLY A 183 -14.66 2.04 -19.13
CA GLY A 183 -14.62 3.49 -18.90
C GLY A 183 -15.99 4.11 -18.65
N ALA A 184 -16.19 5.37 -19.09
CA ALA A 184 -17.44 6.10 -18.91
C ALA A 184 -18.57 5.51 -19.74
N ARG A 185 -19.78 5.41 -19.18
CA ARG A 185 -20.99 5.03 -19.91
C ARG A 185 -21.39 6.16 -20.84
N ILE A 186 -21.11 6.01 -22.14
CA ILE A 186 -21.28 7.06 -23.15
C ILE A 186 -22.74 7.53 -23.24
N GLN A 187 -23.70 6.63 -23.05
CA GLN A 187 -25.13 6.91 -23.10
C GLN A 187 -25.61 7.90 -22.01
N GLU A 188 -24.84 8.06 -20.94
CA GLU A 188 -25.15 8.98 -19.85
C GLU A 188 -24.40 10.32 -19.96
N GLY A 189 -23.49 10.45 -20.91
CA GLY A 189 -22.79 11.70 -21.21
C GLY A 189 -22.04 12.25 -20.00
N VAL A 190 -22.23 13.55 -19.73
CA VAL A 190 -21.53 14.28 -18.65
C VAL A 190 -21.83 13.74 -17.24
N LYS A 191 -22.95 13.06 -17.02
CA LYS A 191 -23.27 12.44 -15.72
C LYS A 191 -22.27 11.37 -15.31
N SER A 192 -21.83 10.56 -16.28
CA SER A 192 -20.77 9.59 -16.04
C SER A 192 -19.43 10.27 -15.67
N LEU A 193 -19.10 11.40 -16.32
CA LEU A 193 -17.90 12.17 -15.99
C LEU A 193 -17.99 12.79 -14.58
N ALA A 194 -19.16 13.30 -14.20
CA ALA A 194 -19.40 13.78 -12.84
C ALA A 194 -19.19 12.66 -11.81
N GLY A 195 -19.68 11.44 -12.11
CA GLY A 195 -19.45 10.26 -11.26
C GLY A 195 -17.96 9.96 -11.04
N TYR A 196 -17.14 10.02 -12.08
CA TYR A 196 -15.68 9.89 -11.93
C TYR A 196 -15.07 10.99 -11.05
N ALA A 197 -15.46 12.25 -11.27
CA ALA A 197 -14.95 13.38 -10.48
C ALA A 197 -15.27 13.22 -8.98
N GLU A 198 -16.47 12.73 -8.65
CA GLU A 198 -16.86 12.43 -7.27
C GLU A 198 -16.01 11.31 -6.64
N ILE A 199 -15.63 10.29 -7.41
CA ILE A 199 -14.73 9.24 -6.96
C ILE A 199 -13.31 9.79 -6.76
N PHE A 200 -12.76 10.57 -7.71
CA PHE A 200 -11.42 11.17 -7.59
C PHE A 200 -11.30 12.09 -6.39
N LEU A 201 -12.34 12.88 -6.09
CA LEU A 201 -12.37 13.71 -4.88
C LEU A 201 -12.21 12.85 -3.63
N ARG A 202 -12.95 11.74 -3.54
CA ARG A 202 -12.86 10.84 -2.37
C ARG A 202 -11.54 10.10 -2.29
N ASN A 203 -10.97 9.65 -3.42
CA ASN A 203 -9.62 9.09 -3.43
C ASN A 203 -8.62 10.10 -2.84
N THR A 204 -8.70 11.36 -3.25
CA THR A 204 -7.81 12.42 -2.75
C THR A 204 -8.01 12.68 -1.27
N LEU A 205 -9.26 12.77 -0.79
CA LEU A 205 -9.56 13.00 0.63
C LEU A 205 -9.20 11.80 1.52
N SER A 206 -9.24 10.60 0.98
CA SER A 206 -8.88 9.36 1.68
C SER A 206 -7.37 9.11 1.73
N SER A 207 -6.60 9.79 0.87
CA SER A 207 -5.14 9.61 0.75
C SER A 207 -4.44 9.94 2.07
N GLY A 208 -3.68 8.96 2.60
CA GLY A 208 -3.00 9.06 3.88
C GLY A 208 -3.93 9.01 5.10
N VAL A 209 -5.22 8.70 4.93
CA VAL A 209 -6.19 8.53 6.02
C VAL A 209 -6.60 7.06 6.17
N ILE A 210 -6.99 6.42 5.08
CA ILE A 210 -7.28 5.00 5.00
C ILE A 210 -6.53 4.39 3.80
N PRO A 211 -6.00 3.17 3.89
CA PRO A 211 -5.38 2.49 2.76
C PRO A 211 -6.36 2.28 1.60
N GLN A 212 -5.92 2.57 0.39
CA GLN A 212 -6.68 2.41 -0.83
C GLN A 212 -5.95 1.45 -1.79
N ILE A 213 -6.59 0.36 -2.16
CA ILE A 213 -6.00 -0.67 -3.03
C ILE A 213 -6.86 -0.83 -4.29
N SER A 214 -6.22 -0.84 -5.45
CA SER A 214 -6.87 -1.08 -6.74
C SER A 214 -6.31 -2.33 -7.40
N ALA A 215 -7.17 -3.28 -7.77
CA ALA A 215 -6.82 -4.41 -8.60
C ALA A 215 -7.43 -4.25 -9.99
N ILE A 216 -6.59 -4.25 -11.02
CA ILE A 216 -7.01 -4.19 -12.41
C ILE A 216 -7.07 -5.63 -12.94
N MET A 217 -8.28 -6.13 -13.10
CA MET A 217 -8.54 -7.54 -13.39
C MET A 217 -9.20 -7.73 -14.77
N GLY A 218 -9.12 -6.71 -15.60
CA GLY A 218 -9.62 -6.66 -16.97
C GLY A 218 -9.28 -5.32 -17.61
N PRO A 219 -10.04 -4.87 -18.61
CA PRO A 219 -9.94 -3.52 -19.16
C PRO A 219 -10.02 -2.43 -18.10
N CYS A 220 -9.20 -1.39 -18.25
CA CYS A 220 -9.30 -0.15 -17.49
C CYS A 220 -8.86 1.00 -18.40
N ALA A 221 -9.83 1.72 -18.98
CA ALA A 221 -9.55 2.69 -20.05
C ALA A 221 -10.19 4.05 -19.80
N GLY A 222 -9.57 5.10 -20.34
CA GLY A 222 -10.06 6.46 -20.24
C GLY A 222 -10.15 6.98 -18.80
N GLY A 223 -11.29 7.52 -18.40
CA GLY A 223 -11.50 8.03 -17.04
C GLY A 223 -11.28 7.00 -15.92
N ALA A 224 -11.43 5.70 -16.21
CA ALA A 224 -11.29 4.64 -15.24
C ALA A 224 -9.85 4.50 -14.67
N VAL A 225 -8.82 4.97 -15.38
CA VAL A 225 -7.42 4.82 -14.94
C VAL A 225 -7.00 5.77 -13.84
N TYR A 226 -7.68 6.93 -13.70
CA TYR A 226 -7.23 7.96 -12.77
C TYR A 226 -7.53 7.63 -11.30
N SER A 227 -8.68 7.00 -11.02
CA SER A 227 -8.97 6.55 -9.65
C SER A 227 -7.90 5.57 -9.14
N PRO A 228 -7.56 4.47 -9.85
CA PRO A 228 -6.43 3.61 -9.45
C PRO A 228 -5.11 4.38 -9.30
N ALA A 229 -4.80 5.33 -10.19
CA ALA A 229 -3.55 6.08 -10.14
C ALA A 229 -3.40 6.95 -8.88
N ILE A 230 -4.51 7.34 -8.24
CA ILE A 230 -4.52 8.09 -6.97
C ILE A 230 -4.38 7.15 -5.77
N THR A 231 -4.78 5.88 -5.88
CA THR A 231 -4.73 4.90 -4.77
C THR A 231 -3.30 4.53 -4.38
N ASP A 232 -3.13 3.89 -3.23
CA ASP A 232 -1.81 3.60 -2.68
C ASP A 232 -1.11 2.46 -3.41
N PHE A 233 -1.85 1.39 -3.75
CA PHE A 233 -1.30 0.22 -4.44
C PHE A 233 -2.19 -0.20 -5.61
N ILE A 234 -1.54 -0.56 -6.72
CA ILE A 234 -2.17 -1.04 -7.93
C ILE A 234 -1.64 -2.44 -8.25
N PHE A 235 -2.56 -3.40 -8.33
CA PHE A 235 -2.32 -4.75 -8.80
C PHE A 235 -2.82 -4.90 -10.23
N MET A 236 -2.12 -5.66 -11.06
CA MET A 236 -2.58 -5.99 -12.41
C MET A 236 -2.44 -7.49 -12.67
N THR A 237 -3.47 -8.09 -13.29
CA THR A 237 -3.42 -9.50 -13.73
C THR A 237 -2.75 -9.60 -15.09
N ARG A 238 -1.83 -10.55 -15.25
CA ARG A 238 -1.13 -10.79 -16.52
C ARG A 238 -2.12 -11.18 -17.61
N ASP A 239 -1.87 -10.72 -18.83
CA ASP A 239 -2.58 -11.06 -20.06
C ASP A 239 -4.06 -10.66 -20.12
N THR A 240 -4.78 -10.59 -19.01
CA THR A 240 -6.20 -10.25 -18.96
C THR A 240 -6.45 -8.77 -18.70
N SER A 241 -5.51 -8.07 -18.04
CA SER A 241 -5.68 -6.65 -17.68
C SER A 241 -4.83 -5.72 -18.54
N TYR A 242 -5.33 -4.52 -18.73
CA TYR A 242 -4.60 -3.40 -19.32
C TYR A 242 -5.18 -2.06 -18.85
N MET A 243 -4.28 -1.05 -18.78
CA MET A 243 -4.62 0.34 -18.46
C MET A 243 -4.06 1.27 -19.54
N PHE A 244 -4.87 2.22 -20.01
CA PHE A 244 -4.40 3.32 -20.87
C PHE A 244 -5.42 4.47 -20.88
N VAL A 245 -4.92 5.69 -21.08
CA VAL A 245 -5.78 6.87 -21.23
C VAL A 245 -6.61 6.77 -22.50
N THR A 246 -5.96 6.40 -23.62
CA THR A 246 -6.60 6.16 -24.92
C THR A 246 -6.09 4.86 -25.52
N GLY A 247 -6.99 4.10 -26.15
CA GLY A 247 -6.64 2.80 -26.74
C GLY A 247 -5.84 2.88 -28.03
N PRO A 248 -5.31 1.72 -28.51
CA PRO A 248 -4.49 1.62 -29.72
C PRO A 248 -5.10 2.26 -30.97
N ASP A 249 -6.41 2.15 -31.17
CA ASP A 249 -7.10 2.69 -32.36
C ASP A 249 -7.02 4.24 -32.41
N VAL A 250 -7.14 4.89 -31.25
CA VAL A 250 -7.00 6.35 -31.15
C VAL A 250 -5.55 6.77 -31.38
N ILE A 251 -4.61 6.05 -30.79
CA ILE A 251 -3.16 6.29 -30.97
C ILE A 251 -2.82 6.17 -32.47
N LYS A 252 -3.24 5.10 -33.12
CA LYS A 252 -3.03 4.91 -34.57
C LYS A 252 -3.60 6.07 -35.39
N THR A 253 -4.76 6.59 -35.02
CA THR A 253 -5.39 7.70 -35.73
C THR A 253 -4.68 9.03 -35.52
N VAL A 254 -4.16 9.31 -34.31
CA VAL A 254 -3.62 10.61 -33.91
C VAL A 254 -2.10 10.71 -34.12
N THR A 255 -1.35 9.66 -33.70
CA THR A 255 0.12 9.66 -33.74
C THR A 255 0.69 8.74 -34.82
N HIS A 256 -0.17 7.95 -35.49
CA HIS A 256 0.20 6.95 -36.51
C HIS A 256 1.10 5.82 -35.98
N GLU A 257 1.14 5.61 -34.65
CA GLU A 257 1.84 4.50 -34.03
C GLU A 257 0.96 3.24 -34.04
N GLU A 258 1.56 2.10 -34.36
CA GLU A 258 0.90 0.78 -34.27
C GLU A 258 1.40 0.07 -33.00
N VAL A 259 0.49 -0.23 -32.10
CA VAL A 259 0.79 -0.84 -30.81
C VAL A 259 -0.37 -1.73 -30.37
N THR A 260 -0.07 -2.85 -29.76
CA THR A 260 -1.10 -3.73 -29.17
C THR A 260 -1.54 -3.20 -27.79
N LYS A 261 -2.68 -3.66 -27.28
CA LYS A 261 -3.17 -3.31 -25.94
C LYS A 261 -2.17 -3.69 -24.86
N GLN A 262 -1.53 -4.85 -24.98
CA GLN A 262 -0.56 -5.33 -24.00
C GLN A 262 0.77 -4.55 -24.04
N GLU A 263 1.26 -4.21 -25.21
CA GLU A 263 2.45 -3.36 -25.37
C GLU A 263 2.21 -1.94 -24.83
N LEU A 264 1.02 -1.38 -25.11
CA LEU A 264 0.68 -0.02 -24.66
C LEU A 264 0.48 0.08 -23.16
N GLY A 265 -0.26 -0.83 -22.56
CA GLY A 265 -0.69 -0.70 -21.18
C GLY A 265 -0.98 -2.02 -20.48
N GLY A 266 -0.34 -3.13 -20.89
CA GLY A 266 -0.46 -4.40 -20.20
C GLY A 266 0.23 -4.42 -18.84
N ALA A 267 -0.04 -5.46 -18.08
CA ALA A 267 0.45 -5.59 -16.71
C ALA A 267 1.98 -5.47 -16.60
N MET A 268 2.74 -6.10 -17.50
CA MET A 268 4.20 -6.01 -17.47
C MET A 268 4.70 -4.62 -17.88
N THR A 269 4.07 -3.96 -18.85
CA THR A 269 4.41 -2.59 -19.26
C THR A 269 4.30 -1.62 -18.08
N HIS A 270 3.21 -1.72 -17.31
CA HIS A 270 3.01 -0.86 -16.14
C HIS A 270 3.86 -1.26 -14.92
N ASN A 271 4.23 -2.55 -14.80
CA ASN A 271 5.12 -2.99 -13.74
C ASN A 271 6.61 -2.73 -14.00
N ALA A 272 7.07 -2.75 -15.27
CA ALA A 272 8.49 -2.67 -15.58
C ALA A 272 8.93 -1.33 -16.20
N THR A 273 8.04 -0.68 -16.97
CA THR A 273 8.40 0.51 -17.76
C THR A 273 7.85 1.79 -17.15
N SER A 274 6.54 1.87 -16.90
CA SER A 274 5.92 3.10 -16.41
C SER A 274 5.92 3.23 -14.88
N GLY A 275 6.02 2.11 -14.14
CA GLY A 275 5.93 2.11 -12.68
C GLY A 275 4.55 2.47 -12.14
N VAL A 276 3.50 2.42 -12.95
CA VAL A 276 2.12 2.69 -12.52
C VAL A 276 1.60 1.56 -11.65
N ALA A 277 1.85 0.30 -12.04
CA ALA A 277 1.43 -0.86 -11.27
C ALA A 277 2.53 -1.30 -10.30
N HIS A 278 2.14 -1.61 -9.08
CA HIS A 278 3.04 -2.05 -8.00
C HIS A 278 3.27 -3.56 -8.01
N PHE A 279 2.25 -4.31 -8.44
CA PHE A 279 2.25 -5.77 -8.41
C PHE A 279 1.69 -6.35 -9.70
N ILE A 280 2.19 -7.52 -10.07
CA ILE A 280 1.68 -8.32 -11.18
C ILE A 280 1.37 -9.73 -10.67
N SER A 281 0.19 -10.26 -11.02
CA SER A 281 -0.24 -11.62 -10.71
C SER A 281 -0.43 -12.43 -11.99
N ARG A 282 -0.41 -13.75 -11.88
CA ARG A 282 -0.68 -14.67 -13.00
C ARG A 282 -2.15 -14.66 -13.39
N ASP A 283 -3.02 -14.59 -12.38
CA ASP A 283 -4.47 -14.69 -12.52
C ASP A 283 -5.19 -13.92 -11.39
N ASP A 284 -6.53 -13.95 -11.44
CA ASP A 284 -7.39 -13.27 -10.46
C ASP A 284 -7.20 -13.85 -9.05
N ALA A 285 -7.05 -15.15 -8.90
CA ALA A 285 -6.94 -15.80 -7.59
C ALA A 285 -5.62 -15.42 -6.89
N GLU A 286 -4.51 -15.44 -7.61
CA GLU A 286 -3.22 -14.97 -7.07
C GLU A 286 -3.26 -13.48 -6.74
N CYS A 287 -3.89 -12.65 -7.58
CA CYS A 287 -4.06 -11.22 -7.31
C CYS A 287 -4.76 -10.98 -5.97
N LEU A 288 -5.86 -11.68 -5.72
CA LEU A 288 -6.63 -11.55 -4.49
C LEU A 288 -5.86 -12.08 -3.27
N ALA A 289 -5.10 -13.17 -3.43
CA ALA A 289 -4.22 -13.67 -2.38
C ALA A 289 -3.11 -12.67 -2.02
N MET A 290 -2.46 -12.05 -3.02
CA MET A 290 -1.45 -11.01 -2.82
C MET A 290 -2.03 -9.77 -2.14
N ILE A 291 -3.28 -9.37 -2.44
CA ILE A 291 -3.96 -8.27 -1.75
C ILE A 291 -4.17 -8.63 -0.27
N ARG A 292 -4.60 -9.84 0.04
CA ARG A 292 -4.75 -10.32 1.43
C ARG A 292 -3.42 -10.33 2.17
N GLU A 293 -2.34 -10.72 1.50
CA GLU A 293 -0.98 -10.69 2.05
C GLU A 293 -0.52 -9.26 2.34
N LEU A 294 -0.61 -8.35 1.36
CA LEU A 294 -0.32 -6.92 1.56
C LEU A 294 -1.10 -6.37 2.76
N PHE A 295 -2.41 -6.65 2.82
CA PHE A 295 -3.29 -6.18 3.89
C PHE A 295 -2.82 -6.63 5.28
N SER A 296 -2.12 -7.77 5.37
CA SER A 296 -1.56 -8.27 6.64
C SER A 296 -0.42 -7.41 7.20
N TYR A 297 0.20 -6.55 6.39
CA TYR A 297 1.24 -5.60 6.81
C TYR A 297 0.69 -4.22 7.17
N LEU A 298 -0.50 -3.87 6.67
CA LEU A 298 -1.04 -2.51 6.74
C LEU A 298 -1.97 -2.32 7.95
N PRO A 299 -1.99 -1.13 8.59
CA PRO A 299 -3.03 -0.79 9.57
C PRO A 299 -4.38 -0.56 8.86
N SER A 300 -5.45 -0.43 9.63
CA SER A 300 -6.77 -0.12 9.08
C SER A 300 -6.91 1.34 8.67
N ASN A 301 -6.19 2.24 9.32
CA ASN A 301 -6.19 3.69 9.07
C ASN A 301 -4.92 4.34 9.65
N ASN A 302 -4.77 5.64 9.47
CA ASN A 302 -3.61 6.41 9.92
C ASN A 302 -3.53 6.67 11.43
N LEU A 303 -4.53 6.26 12.20
CA LEU A 303 -4.52 6.37 13.66
C LEU A 303 -4.11 5.07 14.34
N ASP A 304 -4.22 3.95 13.62
CA ASP A 304 -3.85 2.62 14.10
C ASP A 304 -2.37 2.33 13.81
N ASP A 305 -1.77 1.48 14.64
CA ASP A 305 -0.48 0.88 14.33
C ASP A 305 -0.66 -0.34 13.41
N PRO A 306 0.36 -0.72 12.61
CA PRO A 306 0.34 -1.94 11.81
C PRO A 306 0.10 -3.19 12.67
N PRO A 307 -0.62 -4.20 12.15
CA PRO A 307 -0.88 -5.42 12.90
C PRO A 307 0.42 -6.19 13.18
N ARG A 308 0.50 -6.79 14.36
CA ARG A 308 1.60 -7.70 14.71
C ARG A 308 1.24 -9.14 14.37
N LYS A 309 2.16 -9.86 13.74
CA LYS A 309 2.05 -11.31 13.48
C LYS A 309 3.04 -12.02 14.42
N PRO A 310 2.58 -12.92 15.29
CA PRO A 310 3.50 -13.72 16.10
C PRO A 310 4.49 -14.47 15.20
N SER A 311 5.78 -14.43 15.54
CA SER A 311 6.84 -15.19 14.88
C SER A 311 7.51 -16.12 15.89
N SER A 312 7.90 -17.29 15.43
CA SER A 312 8.72 -18.22 16.20
C SER A 312 10.23 -17.96 16.04
N ASP A 313 10.61 -17.04 15.14
CA ASP A 313 12.00 -16.68 14.86
C ASP A 313 12.57 -15.83 16.01
N PRO A 314 13.62 -16.29 16.73
CA PRO A 314 14.16 -15.57 17.88
C PRO A 314 14.56 -14.13 17.52
N TRP A 315 14.16 -13.19 18.37
CA TRP A 315 14.48 -11.77 18.14
C TRP A 315 15.99 -11.50 18.14
N ASP A 316 16.77 -12.28 18.89
CA ASP A 316 18.23 -12.17 19.06
C ASP A 316 19.00 -13.19 18.21
N ARG A 317 18.37 -13.83 17.25
CA ARG A 317 19.01 -14.77 16.32
C ARG A 317 20.25 -14.15 15.69
N VAL A 318 21.39 -14.79 15.91
CA VAL A 318 22.66 -14.44 15.26
C VAL A 318 22.69 -15.05 13.87
N THR A 319 23.16 -14.28 12.88
CA THR A 319 23.22 -14.71 11.46
C THR A 319 24.66 -14.60 10.95
N PRO A 320 25.53 -15.60 11.22
CA PRO A 320 26.97 -15.53 10.89
C PRO A 320 27.26 -15.37 9.39
N SER A 321 26.38 -15.84 8.52
CA SER A 321 26.51 -15.69 7.07
C SER A 321 26.61 -14.23 6.62
N LEU A 322 26.03 -13.29 7.37
CA LEU A 322 26.09 -11.87 7.05
C LEU A 322 27.51 -11.29 7.11
N ASN A 323 28.41 -11.88 7.92
CA ASN A 323 29.80 -11.41 8.02
C ASN A 323 30.58 -11.55 6.71
N ALA A 324 30.15 -12.42 5.79
CA ALA A 324 30.78 -12.66 4.51
C ALA A 324 29.86 -12.37 3.30
N MET A 325 28.62 -11.93 3.54
CA MET A 325 27.62 -11.75 2.47
C MET A 325 27.91 -10.53 1.61
N VAL A 326 28.41 -9.45 2.22
CA VAL A 326 28.83 -8.24 1.50
C VAL A 326 30.30 -8.36 1.14
N PRO A 327 30.66 -8.36 -0.16
CA PRO A 327 32.05 -8.48 -0.60
C PRO A 327 32.91 -7.30 -0.12
N GLU A 328 34.15 -7.59 0.29
CA GLU A 328 35.15 -6.57 0.64
C GLU A 328 35.50 -5.68 -0.57
N ASN A 329 35.52 -6.27 -1.78
CA ASN A 329 35.75 -5.50 -3.00
C ASN A 329 34.51 -4.64 -3.31
N PRO A 330 34.61 -3.31 -3.25
CA PRO A 330 33.46 -2.41 -3.44
C PRO A 330 32.89 -2.43 -4.85
N GLN A 331 33.60 -3.02 -5.83
CA GLN A 331 33.13 -3.18 -7.21
C GLN A 331 32.38 -4.49 -7.45
N GLN A 332 32.48 -5.45 -6.54
CA GLN A 332 31.78 -6.72 -6.66
C GLN A 332 30.31 -6.56 -6.26
N PRO A 333 29.35 -6.88 -7.15
CA PRO A 333 27.93 -6.80 -6.83
C PRO A 333 27.50 -7.91 -5.89
N TYR A 334 26.43 -7.68 -5.14
CA TYR A 334 25.69 -8.68 -4.37
C TYR A 334 24.20 -8.29 -4.39
N ASP A 335 23.32 -9.24 -4.07
CA ASP A 335 21.87 -8.97 -3.97
C ASP A 335 21.53 -8.56 -2.54
N ILE A 336 21.03 -7.32 -2.36
CA ILE A 336 20.62 -6.83 -1.04
C ILE A 336 19.42 -7.60 -0.49
N LYS A 337 18.65 -8.27 -1.33
CA LYS A 337 17.52 -9.10 -0.89
C LYS A 337 17.98 -10.28 -0.06
N ASP A 338 19.16 -10.82 -0.30
CA ASP A 338 19.73 -11.89 0.53
C ASP A 338 19.97 -11.41 1.97
N VAL A 339 20.41 -10.16 2.14
CA VAL A 339 20.55 -9.52 3.46
C VAL A 339 19.18 -9.34 4.12
N ILE A 340 18.19 -8.85 3.38
CA ILE A 340 16.83 -8.63 3.89
C ILE A 340 16.22 -9.96 4.36
N HIS A 341 16.26 -11.01 3.52
CA HIS A 341 15.76 -12.34 3.85
C HIS A 341 16.48 -12.96 5.05
N ALA A 342 17.80 -12.77 5.16
CA ALA A 342 18.57 -13.27 6.30
C ALA A 342 18.22 -12.59 7.63
N LEU A 343 17.69 -11.37 7.61
CA LEU A 343 17.35 -10.58 8.78
C LEU A 343 15.87 -10.63 9.16
N ALA A 344 14.96 -10.72 8.19
CA ALA A 344 13.52 -10.70 8.41
C ALA A 344 13.01 -11.93 9.15
N ASP A 345 11.88 -11.79 9.85
CA ASP A 345 11.17 -12.90 10.46
C ASP A 345 10.78 -13.92 9.39
N ASP A 346 11.05 -15.20 9.67
CA ASP A 346 10.70 -16.32 8.78
C ASP A 346 11.25 -16.16 7.33
N SER A 347 12.23 -15.27 7.14
CA SER A 347 12.76 -14.86 5.82
C SER A 347 11.70 -14.28 4.88
N GLU A 348 10.59 -13.77 5.40
CA GLU A 348 9.49 -13.20 4.61
C GLU A 348 9.81 -11.74 4.21
N PHE A 349 9.74 -11.45 2.91
CA PHE A 349 9.85 -10.10 2.35
C PHE A 349 8.83 -9.92 1.22
N PHE A 350 7.95 -8.96 1.35
CA PHE A 350 6.92 -8.62 0.37
C PHE A 350 7.37 -7.40 -0.43
N GLU A 351 8.05 -7.65 -1.56
CA GLU A 351 8.63 -6.60 -2.41
C GLU A 351 7.55 -5.82 -3.16
N VAL A 352 7.66 -4.50 -3.20
CA VAL A 352 6.80 -3.58 -3.96
C VAL A 352 7.57 -3.09 -5.18
N HIS A 353 6.96 -3.07 -6.37
CA HIS A 353 7.61 -2.67 -7.61
C HIS A 353 8.86 -3.53 -7.96
N GLU A 354 8.78 -4.84 -7.82
CA GLU A 354 9.90 -5.76 -8.09
C GLU A 354 10.53 -5.54 -9.48
N HIS A 355 9.72 -5.22 -10.47
CA HIS A 355 10.17 -5.09 -11.87
C HIS A 355 10.56 -3.67 -12.26
N TYR A 356 10.22 -2.65 -11.45
CA TYR A 356 10.49 -1.24 -11.73
C TYR A 356 11.63 -0.70 -10.88
N ALA A 357 12.51 0.12 -11.51
CA ALA A 357 13.64 0.76 -10.83
C ALA A 357 14.39 -0.21 -9.89
N LYS A 358 14.94 -1.28 -10.47
CA LYS A 358 15.55 -2.41 -9.73
C LYS A 358 16.78 -2.04 -8.93
N ASN A 359 17.36 -0.87 -9.18
CA ASN A 359 18.49 -0.29 -8.44
C ASN A 359 18.12 0.18 -7.02
N ILE A 360 16.83 0.22 -6.68
CA ILE A 360 16.32 0.38 -5.32
C ILE A 360 15.25 -0.69 -5.05
N VAL A 361 15.33 -1.32 -3.89
CA VAL A 361 14.37 -2.31 -3.40
C VAL A 361 13.52 -1.65 -2.32
N VAL A 362 12.20 -1.77 -2.43
CA VAL A 362 11.25 -1.34 -1.39
C VAL A 362 10.23 -2.45 -1.14
N GLY A 363 9.78 -2.59 0.08
CA GLY A 363 8.80 -3.63 0.44
C GLY A 363 8.56 -3.72 1.93
N PHE A 364 7.74 -4.68 2.31
CA PHE A 364 7.37 -4.93 3.70
C PHE A 364 8.03 -6.20 4.22
N ALA A 365 8.49 -6.14 5.46
CA ALA A 365 9.00 -7.28 6.22
C ALA A 365 8.47 -7.23 7.65
N ARG A 366 8.80 -8.26 8.44
CA ARG A 366 8.52 -8.24 9.88
C ARG A 366 9.80 -8.44 10.67
N PHE A 367 9.86 -7.75 11.80
CA PHE A 367 10.91 -7.89 12.80
C PHE A 367 10.27 -8.00 14.19
N ASP A 368 10.40 -9.15 14.84
CA ASP A 368 9.73 -9.47 16.11
C ASP A 368 8.19 -9.32 15.98
N GLY A 369 7.67 -9.83 14.86
CA GLY A 369 6.25 -9.74 14.50
C GLY A 369 5.75 -8.36 14.05
N ARG A 370 6.56 -7.31 14.15
CA ARG A 370 6.21 -5.93 13.81
C ARG A 370 6.42 -5.66 12.33
N SER A 371 5.42 -5.18 11.63
CA SER A 371 5.55 -4.74 10.24
C SER A 371 6.48 -3.53 10.13
N VAL A 372 7.38 -3.56 9.15
CA VAL A 372 8.30 -2.47 8.81
C VAL A 372 8.35 -2.29 7.30
N GLY A 373 8.60 -1.06 6.85
CA GLY A 373 8.97 -0.76 5.46
C GLY A 373 10.49 -0.83 5.29
N ILE A 374 10.93 -1.57 4.29
CA ILE A 374 12.33 -1.67 3.88
C ILE A 374 12.58 -0.76 2.70
N VAL A 375 13.66 0.01 2.73
CA VAL A 375 14.19 0.78 1.58
C VAL A 375 15.67 0.46 1.46
N ALA A 376 16.09 -0.13 0.35
CA ALA A 376 17.46 -0.60 0.20
C ALA A 376 18.03 -0.31 -1.19
N ASN A 377 19.29 0.13 -1.27
CA ASN A 377 19.99 0.18 -2.54
C ASN A 377 20.29 -1.24 -3.01
N GLN A 378 20.19 -1.50 -4.32
CA GLN A 378 20.44 -2.80 -4.92
C GLN A 378 21.75 -2.80 -5.74
N PRO A 379 22.88 -3.22 -5.14
CA PRO A 379 24.18 -3.21 -5.83
C PRO A 379 24.25 -4.08 -7.07
N ALA A 380 23.40 -5.09 -7.19
CA ALA A 380 23.32 -5.95 -8.37
C ALA A 380 22.77 -5.22 -9.62
N PHE A 381 22.09 -4.07 -9.43
CA PHE A 381 21.55 -3.26 -10.52
C PHE A 381 22.09 -1.84 -10.46
N LEU A 382 22.75 -1.40 -11.53
CA LEU A 382 23.36 -0.07 -11.63
C LEU A 382 24.21 0.29 -10.39
N ALA A 383 24.85 -0.71 -9.76
CA ALA A 383 25.65 -0.55 -8.53
C ALA A 383 24.89 0.15 -7.37
N GLY A 384 23.56 0.14 -7.37
CA GLY A 384 22.76 0.79 -6.34
C GLY A 384 22.64 2.31 -6.43
N VAL A 385 23.05 2.93 -7.57
CA VAL A 385 22.93 4.39 -7.77
C VAL A 385 21.46 4.83 -7.71
N LEU A 386 21.23 6.08 -7.33
CA LEU A 386 19.90 6.70 -7.41
C LEU A 386 19.71 7.37 -8.77
N ASP A 387 18.76 6.90 -9.55
CA ASP A 387 18.26 7.57 -10.74
C ASP A 387 16.88 8.21 -10.49
N ILE A 388 16.29 8.79 -11.51
CA ILE A 388 14.95 9.42 -11.45
C ILE A 388 13.93 8.42 -10.93
N ASN A 389 13.89 7.22 -11.50
CA ASN A 389 12.88 6.21 -11.19
C ASN A 389 13.05 5.64 -9.79
N ALA A 390 14.28 5.37 -9.36
CA ALA A 390 14.58 4.93 -7.99
C ALA A 390 14.17 5.99 -6.95
N SER A 391 14.45 7.26 -7.24
CA SER A 391 14.08 8.37 -6.37
C SER A 391 12.56 8.50 -6.20
N VAL A 392 11.80 8.34 -7.28
CA VAL A 392 10.33 8.40 -7.24
C VAL A 392 9.75 7.18 -6.53
N LYS A 393 10.22 5.96 -6.86
CA LYS A 393 9.81 4.71 -6.20
C LYS A 393 10.03 4.77 -4.69
N GLY A 394 11.24 5.12 -4.26
CA GLY A 394 11.58 5.25 -2.84
C GLY A 394 10.77 6.32 -2.13
N ALA A 395 10.62 7.52 -2.72
CA ALA A 395 9.86 8.61 -2.13
C ALA A 395 8.38 8.25 -1.91
N ARG A 396 7.74 7.61 -2.88
CA ARG A 396 6.35 7.19 -2.76
C ARG A 396 6.17 6.16 -1.63
N PHE A 397 7.05 5.18 -1.56
CA PHE A 397 7.00 4.14 -0.54
C PHE A 397 7.25 4.69 0.88
N VAL A 398 8.25 5.55 1.06
CA VAL A 398 8.54 6.21 2.33
C VAL A 398 7.34 7.03 2.81
N ARG A 399 6.71 7.80 1.93
CA ARG A 399 5.51 8.59 2.28
C ARG A 399 4.33 7.73 2.66
N PHE A 400 4.14 6.60 1.99
CA PHE A 400 3.11 5.62 2.36
C PHE A 400 3.37 5.07 3.78
N CYS A 401 4.58 4.62 4.05
CA CYS A 401 4.94 4.10 5.38
C CYS A 401 4.72 5.14 6.48
N ASP A 402 5.12 6.40 6.25
CA ASP A 402 4.92 7.49 7.21
C ASP A 402 3.44 7.80 7.45
N ALA A 403 2.64 7.83 6.38
CA ALA A 403 1.20 8.09 6.49
C ALA A 403 0.45 7.01 7.31
N PHE A 404 0.98 5.79 7.35
CA PHE A 404 0.33 4.64 7.98
C PHE A 404 1.12 4.03 9.15
N ASN A 405 1.92 4.83 9.84
CA ASN A 405 2.64 4.47 11.08
C ASN A 405 3.56 3.24 10.94
N ILE A 406 4.06 2.97 9.73
CA ILE A 406 4.95 1.84 9.46
C ILE A 406 6.40 2.29 9.63
N PRO A 407 7.16 1.75 10.62
CA PRO A 407 8.57 2.09 10.81
C PRO A 407 9.39 1.76 9.56
N LEU A 408 10.45 2.54 9.32
CA LEU A 408 11.33 2.39 8.17
C LEU A 408 12.70 1.84 8.59
N ILE A 409 13.17 0.84 7.87
CA ILE A 409 14.56 0.35 7.93
C ILE A 409 15.19 0.57 6.55
N THR A 410 16.31 1.29 6.55
CA THR A 410 17.07 1.57 5.32
C THR A 410 18.37 0.77 5.32
N PHE A 411 18.65 0.04 4.23
CA PHE A 411 19.95 -0.54 3.97
C PHE A 411 20.64 0.27 2.87
N GLU A 412 21.79 0.84 3.21
CA GLU A 412 22.48 1.78 2.35
C GLU A 412 23.77 1.18 1.76
N ASP A 413 23.81 1.10 0.42
CA ASP A 413 25.00 0.86 -0.38
C ASP A 413 24.87 1.68 -1.67
N VAL A 414 25.17 2.98 -1.58
CA VAL A 414 24.91 3.95 -2.65
C VAL A 414 26.17 4.70 -3.04
N PRO A 415 26.66 4.59 -4.30
CA PRO A 415 27.82 5.35 -4.78
C PRO A 415 27.49 6.79 -5.19
N GLY A 416 26.21 7.16 -5.26
CA GLY A 416 25.78 8.50 -5.66
C GLY A 416 24.48 8.51 -6.47
N PHE A 417 24.16 9.67 -7.05
CA PHE A 417 23.14 9.80 -8.09
C PHE A 417 23.72 9.45 -9.45
N LEU A 418 22.89 8.89 -10.34
CA LEU A 418 23.29 8.51 -11.69
C LEU A 418 23.65 9.77 -12.51
N PRO A 419 24.90 9.92 -12.99
CA PRO A 419 25.28 11.03 -13.84
C PRO A 419 24.79 10.84 -15.28
N GLY A 420 24.72 11.93 -16.03
CA GLY A 420 24.46 11.91 -17.47
C GLY A 420 23.35 12.86 -17.92
N THR A 421 23.42 13.28 -19.18
CA THR A 421 22.50 14.27 -19.73
C THR A 421 21.05 13.84 -19.69
N GLN A 422 20.75 12.55 -19.87
CA GLN A 422 19.37 12.04 -19.77
C GLN A 422 18.79 12.22 -18.34
N GLN A 423 19.60 12.00 -17.33
CA GLN A 423 19.19 12.22 -15.94
C GLN A 423 19.03 13.71 -15.62
N GLU A 424 20.00 14.54 -16.04
CA GLU A 424 19.95 15.99 -15.83
C GLU A 424 18.75 16.62 -16.54
N PHE A 425 18.56 16.32 -17.83
CA PHE A 425 17.44 16.84 -18.61
C PHE A 425 16.09 16.25 -18.18
N GLY A 426 16.09 15.01 -17.70
CA GLY A 426 14.91 14.38 -17.10
C GLY A 426 14.54 14.95 -15.72
N GLY A 427 15.42 15.76 -15.10
CA GLY A 427 15.19 16.44 -13.84
C GLY A 427 15.58 15.64 -12.61
N ILE A 428 16.71 14.92 -12.63
CA ILE A 428 17.23 14.14 -11.50
C ILE A 428 17.30 14.96 -10.21
N ILE A 429 17.67 16.27 -10.30
CA ILE A 429 17.72 17.18 -9.14
C ILE A 429 16.34 17.26 -8.46
N ARG A 430 15.28 17.50 -9.25
CA ARG A 430 13.90 17.58 -8.74
C ARG A 430 13.41 16.23 -8.21
N HIS A 431 13.68 15.15 -8.94
CA HIS A 431 13.24 13.82 -8.55
C HIS A 431 14.03 13.26 -7.36
N GLY A 432 15.33 13.48 -7.29
CA GLY A 432 16.15 13.15 -6.11
C GLY A 432 15.70 13.93 -4.86
N ALA A 433 15.31 15.19 -5.04
CA ALA A 433 14.75 15.98 -3.95
C ALA A 433 13.43 15.42 -3.37
N LYS A 434 12.66 14.63 -4.13
CA LYS A 434 11.45 13.95 -3.61
C LYS A 434 11.81 12.92 -2.54
N LEU A 435 12.85 12.12 -2.76
CA LEU A 435 13.30 11.11 -1.80
C LEU A 435 13.85 11.75 -0.53
N LEU A 436 14.68 12.79 -0.69
CA LEU A 436 15.17 13.61 0.42
C LEU A 436 14.01 14.19 1.23
N PHE A 437 13.03 14.79 0.56
CA PHE A 437 11.86 15.38 1.19
C PHE A 437 11.05 14.32 1.97
N ALA A 438 10.82 13.16 1.36
CA ALA A 438 10.05 12.08 1.97
C ALA A 438 10.70 11.61 3.29
N PHE A 439 11.98 11.32 3.29
CA PHE A 439 12.70 10.90 4.50
C PHE A 439 12.79 11.99 5.56
N ALA A 440 13.03 13.26 5.15
CA ALA A 440 13.09 14.37 6.08
C ALA A 440 11.74 14.73 6.70
N GLU A 441 10.63 14.54 5.97
CA GLU A 441 9.28 14.78 6.45
C GLU A 441 8.76 13.65 7.35
N ALA A 442 9.21 12.40 7.12
CA ALA A 442 8.72 11.22 7.82
C ALA A 442 8.97 11.29 9.32
N THR A 443 7.91 11.00 10.09
CA THR A 443 7.85 11.07 11.56
C THR A 443 7.90 9.70 12.24
N VAL A 444 7.68 8.62 11.48
CA VAL A 444 7.79 7.24 11.98
C VAL A 444 9.21 6.90 12.45
N PRO A 445 9.41 5.86 13.28
CA PRO A 445 10.75 5.36 13.57
C PRO A 445 11.54 5.05 12.30
N LYS A 446 12.76 5.59 12.21
CA LYS A 446 13.67 5.40 11.08
C LYS A 446 15.01 4.87 11.57
N ILE A 447 15.45 3.75 11.01
CA ILE A 447 16.71 3.11 11.34
C ILE A 447 17.48 2.86 10.04
N THR A 448 18.74 3.26 9.99
CA THR A 448 19.61 3.04 8.82
C THR A 448 20.76 2.11 9.17
N VAL A 449 21.06 1.19 8.27
CA VAL A 449 22.26 0.34 8.31
C VAL A 449 23.07 0.58 7.05
N ILE A 450 24.22 1.19 7.18
CA ILE A 450 25.16 1.38 6.06
C ILE A 450 25.96 0.10 5.92
N THR A 451 25.71 -0.64 4.83
CA THR A 451 26.34 -1.94 4.61
C THR A 451 27.68 -1.83 3.89
N ARG A 452 27.82 -0.84 2.99
CA ARG A 452 29.07 -0.61 2.26
C ARG A 452 29.21 0.86 1.84
N LYS A 453 28.86 1.26 0.61
CA LYS A 453 29.06 2.63 0.11
C LYS A 453 28.00 3.60 0.62
N ALA A 454 28.43 4.79 0.99
CA ALA A 454 27.55 5.90 1.36
C ALA A 454 28.23 7.22 0.92
N TYR A 455 28.06 7.59 -0.37
CA TYR A 455 28.82 8.68 -0.94
C TYR A 455 27.98 9.90 -1.29
N GLY A 456 28.52 11.07 -0.97
CA GLY A 456 28.03 12.36 -1.41
C GLY A 456 26.62 12.69 -0.94
N GLY A 457 25.86 13.37 -1.83
CA GLY A 457 24.47 13.72 -1.54
C GLY A 457 23.54 12.53 -1.38
N ALA A 458 23.86 11.38 -1.97
CA ALA A 458 23.05 10.17 -1.86
C ALA A 458 23.09 9.59 -0.43
N TYR A 459 24.27 9.65 0.26
CA TYR A 459 24.34 9.36 1.69
C TYR A 459 23.33 10.18 2.50
N CYS A 460 23.26 11.49 2.23
CA CYS A 460 22.30 12.33 2.94
C CYS A 460 20.85 11.91 2.68
N VAL A 461 20.54 11.56 1.42
CA VAL A 461 19.17 11.26 0.97
C VAL A 461 18.68 9.92 1.49
N MET A 462 19.56 8.91 1.63
CA MET A 462 19.20 7.56 2.08
C MET A 462 19.05 7.46 3.60
N ALA A 463 18.23 8.35 4.17
CA ALA A 463 17.90 8.38 5.59
C ALA A 463 19.12 8.54 6.51
N SER A 464 20.00 9.51 6.22
CA SER A 464 21.08 9.84 7.13
C SER A 464 20.59 10.41 8.46
N LYS A 465 21.44 10.34 9.48
CA LYS A 465 21.17 10.94 10.80
C LYS A 465 20.82 12.44 10.71
N HIS A 466 21.42 13.15 9.74
CA HIS A 466 21.26 14.59 9.56
C HIS A 466 19.85 14.99 9.10
N ILE A 467 19.06 14.07 8.52
CA ILE A 467 17.68 14.30 8.11
C ILE A 467 16.68 13.58 9.01
N ARG A 468 16.94 13.58 10.33
CA ARG A 468 16.03 13.08 11.37
C ARG A 468 15.90 11.55 11.43
N THR A 469 16.89 10.78 10.97
CA THR A 469 16.90 9.34 11.24
C THR A 469 17.30 9.10 12.71
N ASP A 470 16.55 8.25 13.38
CA ASP A 470 16.67 8.07 14.83
C ASP A 470 17.95 7.32 15.22
N ILE A 471 18.23 6.20 14.54
CA ILE A 471 19.39 5.35 14.82
C ILE A 471 20.07 4.97 13.52
N ASN A 472 21.39 5.17 13.47
CA ASN A 472 22.23 4.86 12.33
C ASN A 472 23.34 3.88 12.74
N PHE A 473 23.31 2.71 12.14
CA PHE A 473 24.35 1.69 12.25
C PHE A 473 25.21 1.66 10.99
N ALA A 474 26.45 1.24 11.13
CA ALA A 474 27.31 0.91 10.00
C ALA A 474 27.97 -0.46 10.23
N TRP A 475 28.17 -1.20 9.15
CA TRP A 475 29.03 -2.37 9.17
C TRP A 475 30.50 -1.95 9.05
N PRO A 476 31.47 -2.78 9.46
CA PRO A 476 32.91 -2.48 9.32
C PRO A 476 33.32 -2.25 7.86
N THR A 477 32.57 -2.80 6.89
CA THR A 477 32.76 -2.64 5.45
C THR A 477 32.26 -1.30 4.89
N ALA A 478 31.63 -0.45 5.73
CA ALA A 478 31.06 0.80 5.28
C ALA A 478 32.14 1.82 4.88
N GLU A 479 31.92 2.48 3.74
CA GLU A 479 32.73 3.60 3.26
C GLU A 479 31.85 4.86 3.20
N ILE A 480 32.08 5.81 4.11
CA ILE A 480 31.25 7.01 4.23
C ILE A 480 32.11 8.23 3.87
N ALA A 481 31.83 8.87 2.73
CA ALA A 481 32.66 9.98 2.22
C ALA A 481 31.90 10.92 1.29
N VAL A 482 32.48 12.09 1.03
CA VAL A 482 31.95 13.05 0.04
C VAL A 482 31.91 12.46 -1.36
N MET A 483 32.87 11.59 -1.70
CA MET A 483 32.92 10.82 -2.95
C MET A 483 33.79 9.58 -2.75
N GLY A 484 33.67 8.61 -3.66
CA GLY A 484 34.49 7.41 -3.62
C GLY A 484 35.99 7.74 -3.66
N PRO A 485 36.83 6.91 -2.99
CA PRO A 485 38.27 7.15 -2.84
C PRO A 485 38.99 7.39 -4.17
N GLU A 486 38.63 6.65 -5.22
CA GLU A 486 39.22 6.79 -6.56
C GLU A 486 38.98 8.19 -7.16
N GLY A 487 37.73 8.69 -7.01
CA GLY A 487 37.37 10.04 -7.47
C GLY A 487 38.06 11.13 -6.66
N ALA A 488 38.08 10.97 -5.34
CA ALA A 488 38.72 11.93 -4.43
C ALA A 488 40.21 12.09 -4.71
N VAL A 489 40.93 10.98 -4.87
CA VAL A 489 42.36 10.94 -5.15
C VAL A 489 42.69 11.63 -6.47
N ASN A 490 41.88 11.40 -7.51
CA ASN A 490 42.06 12.05 -8.80
C ASN A 490 41.92 13.59 -8.75
N ILE A 491 41.21 14.11 -7.74
CA ILE A 491 41.07 15.56 -7.52
C ILE A 491 42.15 16.09 -6.59
N VAL A 492 42.27 15.52 -5.42
CA VAL A 492 43.11 16.02 -4.32
C VAL A 492 44.62 15.84 -4.64
N TYR A 493 44.99 14.68 -5.16
CA TYR A 493 46.38 14.31 -5.43
C TYR A 493 46.76 14.43 -6.92
N LYS A 494 45.92 15.00 -7.78
CA LYS A 494 46.16 15.11 -9.21
C LYS A 494 47.56 15.64 -9.53
N ARG A 495 47.96 16.77 -8.92
CA ARG A 495 49.24 17.39 -9.16
C ARG A 495 50.44 16.55 -8.75
N GLU A 496 50.30 15.78 -7.70
CA GLU A 496 51.35 14.88 -7.20
C GLU A 496 51.52 13.69 -8.15
N ILE A 497 50.39 13.06 -8.54
CA ILE A 497 50.39 11.94 -9.47
C ILE A 497 50.89 12.36 -10.86
N ASP A 498 50.50 13.55 -11.39
CA ASP A 498 50.94 14.03 -12.68
C ASP A 498 52.45 14.32 -12.72
N ARG A 499 53.08 14.67 -11.58
CA ARG A 499 54.53 14.91 -11.43
C ARG A 499 55.35 13.65 -11.31
N ALA A 500 54.77 12.53 -10.92
CA ALA A 500 55.46 11.25 -10.78
C ALA A 500 55.86 10.71 -12.17
N PRO A 501 56.95 9.92 -12.26
CA PRO A 501 57.29 9.21 -13.48
C PRO A 501 56.12 8.34 -13.95
N GLU A 502 55.93 8.27 -15.27
CA GLU A 502 54.76 7.56 -15.84
C GLU A 502 54.66 6.11 -15.36
N SER A 503 55.81 5.42 -15.18
CA SER A 503 55.86 4.06 -14.64
C SER A 503 55.43 3.90 -13.17
N GLU A 504 55.39 4.98 -12.40
CA GLU A 504 55.08 4.97 -10.97
C GLU A 504 53.68 5.55 -10.67
N ARG A 505 53.03 6.22 -11.64
CA ARG A 505 51.78 6.95 -11.44
C ARG A 505 50.65 6.04 -10.91
N GLU A 506 50.51 4.86 -11.48
CA GLU A 506 49.43 3.95 -11.05
C GLU A 506 49.69 3.39 -9.65
N THR A 507 50.95 3.02 -9.34
CA THR A 507 51.32 2.57 -8.01
C THR A 507 51.03 3.66 -6.96
N LEU A 508 51.51 4.89 -7.25
CA LEU A 508 51.25 6.04 -6.37
C LEU A 508 49.76 6.31 -6.21
N ARG A 509 48.99 6.17 -7.28
CA ARG A 509 47.51 6.34 -7.24
C ARG A 509 46.91 5.33 -6.29
N GLN A 510 47.24 4.05 -6.38
CA GLN A 510 46.70 3.00 -5.51
C GLN A 510 47.10 3.20 -4.05
N GLU A 511 48.34 3.63 -3.78
CA GLU A 511 48.77 4.01 -2.44
C GLU A 511 47.93 5.14 -1.85
N LYS A 512 47.67 6.20 -2.65
CA LYS A 512 46.82 7.34 -2.24
C LYS A 512 45.35 6.94 -2.04
N ILE A 513 44.84 6.01 -2.83
CA ILE A 513 43.49 5.47 -2.67
C ILE A 513 43.39 4.70 -1.34
N ALA A 514 44.35 3.86 -1.04
CA ALA A 514 44.40 3.11 0.22
C ALA A 514 44.50 4.07 1.43
N ASP A 515 45.45 5.04 1.40
CA ASP A 515 45.58 6.06 2.43
C ASP A 515 44.30 6.88 2.62
N PHE A 516 43.65 7.29 1.51
CA PHE A 516 42.40 8.04 1.59
C PHE A 516 41.26 7.21 2.19
N ARG A 517 41.16 5.93 1.83
CA ARG A 517 40.15 5.00 2.40
C ARG A 517 40.34 4.84 3.90
N GLU A 518 41.58 4.61 4.35
CA GLU A 518 41.89 4.45 5.77
C GLU A 518 41.61 5.73 6.57
N ARG A 519 41.95 6.89 6.06
CA ARG A 519 41.89 8.16 6.79
C ARG A 519 40.54 8.85 6.73
N PHE A 520 39.74 8.64 5.69
CA PHE A 520 38.53 9.45 5.42
C PHE A 520 37.29 8.63 5.09
N ALA A 521 37.45 7.47 4.47
CA ALA A 521 36.31 6.72 3.94
C ALA A 521 36.09 5.40 4.71
N ASN A 522 35.91 5.49 6.02
CA ASN A 522 35.59 4.34 6.86
C ASN A 522 34.55 4.72 7.94
N PRO A 523 33.86 3.74 8.54
CA PRO A 523 32.76 4.02 9.46
C PRO A 523 33.21 4.62 10.79
N PHE A 524 34.46 4.37 11.21
CA PHE A 524 34.96 4.86 12.50
C PHE A 524 35.15 6.37 12.50
N VAL A 525 35.62 6.95 11.38
CA VAL A 525 35.72 8.41 11.22
C VAL A 525 34.34 9.09 11.36
N ALA A 526 33.30 8.50 10.78
CA ALA A 526 31.94 9.03 10.93
C ALA A 526 31.39 8.83 12.35
N ALA A 527 31.74 7.70 13.01
CA ALA A 527 31.34 7.43 14.39
C ALA A 527 32.01 8.39 15.38
N GLU A 528 33.30 8.74 15.20
CA GLU A 528 34.03 9.75 16.00
C GLU A 528 33.35 11.13 15.94
N GLN A 529 32.72 11.46 14.83
CA GLN A 529 31.95 12.70 14.69
C GLN A 529 30.53 12.60 15.23
N GLY A 530 30.09 11.41 15.69
CA GLY A 530 28.72 11.18 16.13
C GLY A 530 27.69 11.06 15.00
N TYR A 531 28.13 10.82 13.78
CA TYR A 531 27.25 10.66 12.60
C TYR A 531 26.72 9.23 12.45
N ILE A 532 27.39 8.29 13.09
CA ILE A 532 26.99 6.88 13.24
C ILE A 532 26.86 6.58 14.73
N ASP A 533 25.75 5.96 15.15
CA ASP A 533 25.49 5.63 16.54
C ASP A 533 26.29 4.40 17.01
N ALA A 534 26.50 3.43 16.12
CA ALA A 534 27.39 2.30 16.38
C ALA A 534 27.89 1.64 15.08
N VAL A 535 29.14 1.23 15.11
CA VAL A 535 29.66 0.25 14.14
C VAL A 535 29.36 -1.13 14.70
N ILE A 536 28.64 -1.96 13.94
CA ILE A 536 28.11 -3.24 14.42
C ILE A 536 28.61 -4.41 13.58
N GLU A 537 28.81 -5.56 14.23
CA GLU A 537 29.10 -6.81 13.52
C GLU A 537 27.87 -7.23 12.70
N PRO A 538 28.00 -7.54 11.39
CA PRO A 538 26.87 -7.88 10.53
C PRO A 538 26.01 -9.02 11.07
N ALA A 539 26.64 -10.06 11.67
CA ALA A 539 25.93 -11.21 12.25
C ALA A 539 24.91 -10.84 13.33
N HIS A 540 25.08 -9.71 14.01
CA HIS A 540 24.21 -9.24 15.09
C HIS A 540 23.19 -8.17 14.66
N THR A 541 23.09 -7.86 13.36
CA THR A 541 22.24 -6.78 12.85
C THR A 541 20.78 -6.97 13.23
N ARG A 542 20.23 -8.20 13.17
CA ARG A 542 18.83 -8.48 13.54
C ARG A 542 18.51 -8.02 14.97
N ALA A 543 19.30 -8.46 15.93
CA ALA A 543 19.10 -8.10 17.35
C ALA A 543 19.21 -6.58 17.57
N LYS A 544 20.14 -5.91 16.87
CA LYS A 544 20.29 -4.46 16.92
C LYS A 544 19.08 -3.71 16.36
N LEU A 545 18.58 -4.15 15.22
CA LEU A 545 17.37 -3.57 14.60
C LEU A 545 16.15 -3.74 15.50
N ILE A 546 15.91 -4.93 16.04
CA ILE A 546 14.75 -5.19 16.91
C ILE A 546 14.86 -4.39 18.22
N THR A 547 16.05 -4.31 18.82
CA THR A 547 16.28 -3.50 20.02
C THR A 547 16.02 -2.01 19.74
N ALA A 548 16.48 -1.51 18.60
CA ALA A 548 16.23 -0.14 18.16
C ALA A 548 14.72 0.12 17.92
N LEU A 549 14.02 -0.79 17.23
CA LEU A 549 12.57 -0.69 17.03
C LEU A 549 11.78 -0.68 18.34
N ARG A 550 12.19 -1.52 19.32
CA ARG A 550 11.59 -1.55 20.66
C ARG A 550 11.83 -0.25 21.43
N SER A 551 13.03 0.34 21.32
CA SER A 551 13.34 1.62 21.98
C SER A 551 12.55 2.79 21.41
N LEU A 552 12.14 2.72 20.14
CA LEU A 552 11.39 3.73 19.42
C LEU A 552 9.88 3.46 19.38
N GLU A 553 9.38 2.44 20.06
CA GLU A 553 7.97 2.02 20.01
C GLU A 553 7.00 3.16 20.37
N ASN A 554 7.39 3.99 21.32
CA ASN A 554 6.58 5.12 21.77
C ASN A 554 7.02 6.46 21.16
N LYS A 555 7.82 6.43 20.08
CA LYS A 555 8.21 7.66 19.38
C LYS A 555 6.96 8.44 18.96
N ARG A 556 6.94 9.74 19.30
CA ARG A 556 5.94 10.71 18.84
C ARG A 556 6.70 11.93 18.32
N ASP A 557 6.71 12.10 17.03
CA ASP A 557 7.34 13.23 16.35
C ASP A 557 6.28 13.98 15.54
N THR A 558 6.45 15.27 15.38
CA THR A 558 5.48 16.10 14.65
C THR A 558 6.19 17.09 13.76
N ASN A 559 5.59 17.33 12.60
CA ASN A 559 6.02 18.42 11.71
C ASN A 559 5.32 19.73 12.09
N PRO A 560 5.91 20.89 11.75
CA PRO A 560 5.22 22.16 11.86
C PRO A 560 3.85 22.12 11.17
N ARG A 561 2.84 22.78 11.78
CA ARG A 561 1.50 22.83 11.19
C ARG A 561 1.53 23.47 9.80
N LYS A 562 0.93 22.79 8.83
CA LYS A 562 0.82 23.24 7.43
C LYS A 562 -0.47 22.65 6.82
N LYS A 563 -0.99 23.24 5.74
CA LYS A 563 -2.13 22.66 5.02
C LYS A 563 -1.75 21.31 4.40
N HIS A 564 -0.60 21.27 3.78
CA HIS A 564 0.06 20.06 3.23
C HIS A 564 1.53 20.38 2.97
N GLY A 565 2.36 19.36 2.72
CA GLY A 565 3.72 19.54 2.22
C GLY A 565 3.70 20.06 0.78
N ASN A 566 4.68 20.91 0.42
CA ASN A 566 4.93 21.31 -0.97
C ASN A 566 6.13 20.53 -1.49
N ILE A 567 5.92 19.24 -1.68
CA ILE A 567 6.93 18.34 -2.25
C ILE A 567 7.23 18.73 -3.70
N PRO A 568 8.48 18.70 -4.17
CA PRO A 568 8.80 18.97 -5.57
C PRO A 568 8.22 17.87 -6.49
N LEU A 569 7.07 18.14 -7.11
CA LEU A 569 6.32 17.20 -7.96
C LEU A 569 6.95 17.04 -9.36
#